data_6944bbae6cf34fb04f54f4fb07440ac3
#
_entry.id   6944bbae6cf34fb04f54f4fb07440ac3
#
_cell.length_a   1.000
_cell.length_b   1.000
_cell.length_c   1.000
_cell.angle_alpha   90.00
_cell.angle_beta   90.00
_cell.angle_gamma   90.00
#
_symmetry.space_group_name_H-M   'P 1'
#
loop_
_entity.id
_entity.type
_entity.pdbx_description
1 polymer ?
#
loop_
_entity_poly.entity_id
_entity_poly.type
_entity_poly.pdbx_seq_one_letter_code
_entity_poly.pdbx_strand_id
1 'polypeptide(L)'
;MQTLKIAVIGGGSSYTPELIEGIILRHQQIPVTELALVDVEAGREKVAIIAALTQRMLKRHGLEQVKVSVHFGLDEAIRGAQFVLTQLRVGQLAARAADERLGLKYHLLGQETTGVGGFAKALRTIPVILQVARKVEALAPDAFILNFTNPAGIVTEAVSRYSSAKIIGLCNVPINMQHMIAGMLDAKEEEVRLSFAGLNHMVWVHKVMQGREEVTSKVIDMLCNGQSLSMNNIQSLPWPAEFLRALKAIPCPYHRYFWLTPAMLAEEIEAAKTKGTRAEQVMKVEQELFDIYARPELDEKPEQLSFRGGAYYSEVAVELINAIYNNLGKEMVVNTRNNGAIHGFDDDAVVEINSIIDAQGARPLAFGALPPIMNGLTQQVKAFDRLTIEAAVHGCRDSALLALVSNPLVGNVTDARALLDEVLTINRPWLTQFN
;
A
#
# COMPACT_ATOMS: atom_id res chain seq x y z
N MET A 1 -12.59 14.97 28.00
CA MET A 1 -12.33 14.85 26.55
C MET A 1 -12.20 13.38 26.22
N GLN A 2 -12.80 12.94 25.14
CA GLN A 2 -12.64 11.54 24.69
C GLN A 2 -11.20 11.40 24.23
N THR A 3 -10.48 10.38 24.72
CA THR A 3 -9.09 10.11 24.34
C THR A 3 -9.06 9.51 22.95
N LEU A 4 -8.20 10.03 22.05
CA LEU A 4 -7.95 9.44 20.73
C LEU A 4 -6.50 8.97 20.68
N LYS A 5 -6.33 7.65 20.80
CA LYS A 5 -5.04 6.98 20.72
C LYS A 5 -4.86 6.32 19.36
N ILE A 6 -3.72 6.57 18.74
CA ILE A 6 -3.29 5.94 17.49
C ILE A 6 -2.04 5.10 17.77
N ALA A 7 -2.09 3.80 17.46
CA ALA A 7 -0.91 2.93 17.48
C ALA A 7 -0.35 2.82 16.05
N VAL A 8 0.97 3.00 15.90
CA VAL A 8 1.65 2.92 14.59
C VAL A 8 2.63 1.75 14.61
N ILE A 9 2.26 0.65 13.96
CA ILE A 9 3.07 -0.57 13.87
C ILE A 9 4.05 -0.42 12.69
N GLY A 10 5.34 -0.44 12.97
CA GLY A 10 6.40 0.01 12.08
C GLY A 10 6.67 1.51 12.27
N GLY A 11 6.60 1.98 13.54
CA GLY A 11 6.72 3.41 13.90
C GLY A 11 8.07 4.02 13.55
N GLY A 12 9.14 3.22 13.42
CA GLY A 12 10.44 3.63 12.92
C GLY A 12 10.56 3.77 11.40
N SER A 13 9.45 3.70 10.67
CA SER A 13 9.44 3.92 9.22
C SER A 13 9.83 5.35 8.87
N SER A 14 10.63 5.51 7.81
CA SER A 14 10.98 6.82 7.27
C SER A 14 9.78 7.64 6.76
N TYR A 15 8.58 7.03 6.63
CA TYR A 15 7.33 7.74 6.30
C TYR A 15 6.59 8.31 7.52
N THR A 16 6.95 7.91 8.72
CA THR A 16 6.24 8.35 9.93
C THR A 16 6.17 9.89 10.06
N PRO A 17 7.23 10.68 9.74
CA PRO A 17 7.13 12.14 9.81
C PRO A 17 6.02 12.74 8.92
N GLU A 18 5.76 12.15 7.75
CA GLU A 18 4.65 12.58 6.88
C GLU A 18 3.29 12.30 7.53
N LEU A 19 3.13 11.12 8.15
CA LEU A 19 1.91 10.78 8.91
C LEU A 19 1.68 11.76 10.06
N ILE A 20 2.75 12.10 10.81
CA ILE A 20 2.67 13.05 11.92
C ILE A 20 2.27 14.44 11.45
N GLU A 21 2.85 14.93 10.34
CA GLU A 21 2.43 16.20 9.73
C GLU A 21 0.93 16.21 9.39
N GLY A 22 0.44 15.14 8.74
CA GLY A 22 -0.98 15.01 8.42
C GLY A 22 -1.89 15.07 9.66
N ILE A 23 -1.49 14.41 10.76
CA ILE A 23 -2.21 14.45 12.05
C ILE A 23 -2.19 15.86 12.65
N ILE A 24 -1.05 16.55 12.63
CA ILE A 24 -0.90 17.90 13.13
C ILE A 24 -1.83 18.88 12.37
N LEU A 25 -1.80 18.82 11.03
CA LEU A 25 -2.62 19.70 10.19
C LEU A 25 -4.12 19.53 10.40
N ARG A 26 -4.56 18.34 10.83
CA ARG A 26 -5.97 18.02 11.10
C ARG A 26 -6.31 17.85 12.57
N HIS A 27 -5.44 18.30 13.49
CA HIS A 27 -5.64 18.09 14.92
C HIS A 27 -6.97 18.65 15.47
N GLN A 28 -7.50 19.72 14.87
CA GLN A 28 -8.82 20.25 15.24
C GLN A 28 -9.96 19.30 14.87
N GLN A 29 -9.82 18.51 13.82
CA GLN A 29 -10.82 17.55 13.35
C GLN A 29 -10.66 16.18 14.03
N ILE A 30 -9.43 15.77 14.29
CA ILE A 30 -9.05 14.50 14.92
C ILE A 30 -8.14 14.78 16.13
N PRO A 31 -8.70 15.09 17.30
CA PRO A 31 -7.96 15.55 18.47
C PRO A 31 -7.16 14.39 19.10
N VAL A 32 -6.10 13.97 18.44
CA VAL A 32 -5.22 12.89 18.92
C VAL A 32 -4.58 13.26 20.24
N THR A 33 -4.67 12.37 21.22
CA THR A 33 -4.11 12.54 22.56
C THR A 33 -2.90 11.67 22.82
N GLU A 34 -2.74 10.56 22.08
CA GLU A 34 -1.61 9.64 22.22
C GLU A 34 -1.20 9.03 20.87
N LEU A 35 0.11 9.02 20.61
CA LEU A 35 0.77 8.34 19.50
C LEU A 35 1.68 7.27 20.08
N ALA A 36 1.34 5.99 19.89
CA ALA A 36 2.13 4.85 20.34
C ALA A 36 2.90 4.27 19.15
N LEU A 37 4.20 4.55 19.06
CA LEU A 37 5.08 4.07 18.00
C LEU A 37 5.63 2.69 18.37
N VAL A 38 5.35 1.69 17.55
CA VAL A 38 5.78 0.30 17.79
C VAL A 38 6.79 -0.12 16.73
N ASP A 39 7.91 -0.67 17.15
CA ASP A 39 8.87 -1.28 16.23
C ASP A 39 9.49 -2.54 16.86
N VAL A 40 10.29 -3.27 16.06
CA VAL A 40 11.07 -4.42 16.53
C VAL A 40 12.41 -3.93 17.12
N GLU A 41 13.07 -4.77 17.93
CA GLU A 41 14.38 -4.42 18.51
C GLU A 41 15.42 -3.95 17.47
N ALA A 42 15.42 -4.57 16.29
CA ALA A 42 16.30 -4.17 15.18
C ALA A 42 16.00 -2.75 14.64
N GLY A 43 14.84 -2.19 14.94
CA GLY A 43 14.41 -0.82 14.57
C GLY A 43 14.58 0.21 15.70
N ARG A 44 15.16 -0.18 16.86
CA ARG A 44 15.24 0.66 18.06
C ARG A 44 15.81 2.07 17.82
N GLU A 45 16.91 2.16 17.12
CA GLU A 45 17.56 3.44 16.82
C GLU A 45 16.63 4.30 15.93
N LYS A 46 16.08 3.71 14.87
CA LYS A 46 15.19 4.41 13.94
C LYS A 46 13.95 4.94 14.62
N VAL A 47 13.26 4.12 15.43
CA VAL A 47 12.05 4.55 16.12
C VAL A 47 12.32 5.62 17.18
N ALA A 48 13.50 5.59 17.82
CA ALA A 48 13.91 6.63 18.77
C ALA A 48 14.11 7.98 18.05
N ILE A 49 14.79 7.99 16.90
CA ILE A 49 14.97 9.19 16.07
C ILE A 49 13.60 9.74 15.63
N ILE A 50 12.71 8.88 15.15
CA ILE A 50 11.35 9.27 14.73
C ILE A 50 10.55 9.83 15.91
N ALA A 51 10.60 9.21 17.09
CA ALA A 51 9.89 9.70 18.27
C ALA A 51 10.38 11.09 18.70
N ALA A 52 11.70 11.31 18.69
CA ALA A 52 12.28 12.60 18.99
C ALA A 52 11.88 13.68 17.98
N LEU A 53 11.90 13.36 16.67
CA LEU A 53 11.39 14.27 15.62
C LEU A 53 9.89 14.54 15.80
N THR A 54 9.08 13.52 16.07
CA THR A 54 7.63 13.67 16.33
C THR A 54 7.36 14.65 17.46
N GLN A 55 8.11 14.56 18.57
CA GLN A 55 8.00 15.49 19.69
C GLN A 55 8.34 16.93 19.29
N ARG A 56 9.40 17.14 18.48
CA ARG A 56 9.78 18.47 17.98
C ARG A 56 8.69 19.05 17.05
N MET A 57 8.17 18.23 16.13
CA MET A 57 7.08 18.65 15.25
C MET A 57 5.83 19.05 16.02
N LEU A 58 5.41 18.25 17.01
CA LEU A 58 4.26 18.55 17.87
C LEU A 58 4.50 19.87 18.65
N LYS A 59 5.68 20.06 19.21
CA LYS A 59 6.04 21.28 19.95
C LYS A 59 5.98 22.53 19.08
N ARG A 60 6.49 22.48 17.86
CA ARG A 60 6.43 23.59 16.89
C ARG A 60 4.98 24.06 16.66
N HIS A 61 4.02 23.15 16.74
CA HIS A 61 2.59 23.44 16.51
C HIS A 61 1.77 23.60 17.79
N GLY A 62 2.41 23.72 18.97
CA GLY A 62 1.72 23.92 20.25
C GLY A 62 0.90 22.70 20.71
N LEU A 63 1.34 21.48 20.32
CA LEU A 63 0.68 20.21 20.59
C LEU A 63 1.48 19.32 21.55
N GLU A 64 2.27 19.90 22.46
CA GLU A 64 3.13 19.17 23.42
C GLU A 64 2.34 18.26 24.37
N GLN A 65 1.03 18.49 24.53
CA GLN A 65 0.13 17.66 25.31
C GLN A 65 -0.13 16.30 24.67
N VAL A 66 0.16 16.11 23.37
CA VAL A 66 0.04 14.81 22.71
C VAL A 66 1.15 13.91 23.19
N LYS A 67 0.78 12.83 23.87
CA LYS A 67 1.73 11.85 24.38
C LYS A 67 2.34 11.03 23.22
N VAL A 68 3.67 10.99 23.15
CA VAL A 68 4.42 10.10 22.23
C VAL A 68 5.10 9.03 23.05
N SER A 69 4.82 7.76 22.74
CA SER A 69 5.44 6.61 23.42
C SER A 69 6.05 5.64 22.41
N VAL A 70 7.13 4.96 22.79
CA VAL A 70 7.81 3.96 21.98
C VAL A 70 7.66 2.59 22.65
N HIS A 71 7.31 1.59 21.86
CA HIS A 71 7.06 0.24 22.32
C HIS A 71 7.76 -0.79 21.43
N PHE A 72 8.23 -1.90 22.03
CA PHE A 72 8.80 -3.06 21.34
C PHE A 72 7.87 -4.29 21.44
N GLY A 73 6.72 -4.11 22.06
CA GLY A 73 5.62 -5.06 22.14
C GLY A 73 4.30 -4.42 21.72
N LEU A 74 3.36 -5.25 21.29
CA LEU A 74 2.08 -4.80 20.75
C LEU A 74 1.08 -4.40 21.84
N ASP A 75 1.10 -5.07 22.99
CA ASP A 75 -0.01 -5.07 23.94
C ASP A 75 -0.32 -3.70 24.54
N GLU A 76 0.69 -2.99 25.04
CA GLU A 76 0.50 -1.64 25.62
C GLU A 76 0.15 -0.61 24.55
N ALA A 77 0.72 -0.73 23.37
CA ALA A 77 0.45 0.18 22.28
C ALA A 77 -0.97 0.06 21.75
N ILE A 78 -1.47 -1.17 21.58
CA ILE A 78 -2.80 -1.45 21.02
C ILE A 78 -3.91 -1.23 22.07
N ARG A 79 -3.64 -1.49 23.34
CA ARG A 79 -4.65 -1.32 24.39
C ARG A 79 -5.21 0.09 24.40
N GLY A 80 -6.54 0.19 24.20
CA GLY A 80 -7.27 1.45 24.16
C GLY A 80 -7.02 2.31 22.91
N ALA A 81 -6.35 1.79 21.89
CA ALA A 81 -6.25 2.46 20.60
C ALA A 81 -7.61 2.44 19.86
N GLN A 82 -7.94 3.52 19.18
CA GLN A 82 -9.08 3.61 18.25
C GLN A 82 -8.65 3.29 16.82
N PHE A 83 -7.39 3.57 16.49
CA PHE A 83 -6.81 3.26 15.18
C PHE A 83 -5.45 2.60 15.36
N VAL A 84 -5.21 1.56 14.56
CA VAL A 84 -3.93 0.85 14.48
C VAL A 84 -3.44 0.93 13.05
N LEU A 85 -2.45 1.79 12.81
CA LEU A 85 -1.85 1.97 11.48
C LEU A 85 -0.72 0.97 11.30
N THR A 86 -0.70 0.28 10.17
CA THR A 86 0.36 -0.69 9.87
C THR A 86 1.17 -0.27 8.66
N GLN A 87 2.46 -0.03 8.87
CA GLN A 87 3.43 0.35 7.83
C GLN A 87 4.74 -0.45 7.96
N LEU A 88 4.61 -1.68 8.41
CA LEU A 88 5.73 -2.57 8.70
C LEU A 88 6.36 -3.17 7.42
N ARG A 89 7.61 -3.55 7.52
CA ARG A 89 8.35 -4.25 6.48
C ARG A 89 9.16 -5.39 7.09
N VAL A 90 8.61 -6.61 7.03
CA VAL A 90 9.30 -7.81 7.53
C VAL A 90 10.54 -8.07 6.67
N GLY A 91 11.69 -8.24 7.32
CA GLY A 91 12.99 -8.41 6.65
C GLY A 91 13.60 -7.09 6.14
N GLN A 92 12.98 -5.94 6.40
CA GLN A 92 13.45 -4.60 6.04
C GLN A 92 13.75 -4.45 4.53
N LEU A 93 14.61 -3.49 4.16
CA LEU A 93 15.00 -3.27 2.76
C LEU A 93 15.95 -4.35 2.24
N ALA A 94 16.69 -5.03 3.12
CA ALA A 94 17.59 -6.10 2.73
C ALA A 94 16.82 -7.29 2.11
N ALA A 95 15.74 -7.73 2.74
CA ALA A 95 14.90 -8.78 2.17
C ALA A 95 14.24 -8.34 0.85
N ARG A 96 13.81 -7.07 0.75
CA ARG A 96 13.30 -6.51 -0.50
C ARG A 96 14.35 -6.55 -1.62
N ALA A 97 15.59 -6.17 -1.34
CA ALA A 97 16.67 -6.21 -2.33
C ALA A 97 16.94 -7.63 -2.81
N ALA A 98 16.90 -8.61 -1.91
CA ALA A 98 17.03 -10.02 -2.25
C ALA A 98 15.87 -10.50 -3.14
N ASP A 99 14.62 -10.13 -2.83
CA ASP A 99 13.45 -10.46 -3.64
C ASP A 99 13.53 -9.87 -5.06
N GLU A 100 13.92 -8.58 -5.17
CA GLU A 100 14.08 -7.90 -6.47
C GLU A 100 15.19 -8.58 -7.31
N ARG A 101 16.34 -8.89 -6.71
CA ARG A 101 17.43 -9.60 -7.40
C ARG A 101 17.06 -11.03 -7.80
N LEU A 102 16.26 -11.71 -6.98
CA LEU A 102 15.77 -13.04 -7.31
C LEU A 102 14.90 -13.03 -8.56
N GLY A 103 13.95 -12.07 -8.68
CA GLY A 103 13.16 -11.91 -9.89
C GLY A 103 14.05 -11.73 -11.13
N LEU A 104 14.99 -10.79 -11.07
CA LEU A 104 15.91 -10.50 -12.18
C LEU A 104 16.81 -11.70 -12.56
N LYS A 105 17.21 -12.53 -11.59
CA LYS A 105 17.99 -13.77 -11.83
C LYS A 105 17.26 -14.74 -12.75
N TYR A 106 15.93 -14.79 -12.66
CA TYR A 106 15.07 -15.64 -13.49
C TYR A 106 14.51 -14.91 -14.72
N HIS A 107 15.06 -13.74 -15.07
CA HIS A 107 14.54 -12.88 -16.15
C HIS A 107 13.06 -12.51 -15.95
N LEU A 108 12.65 -12.37 -14.70
CA LEU A 108 11.35 -11.86 -14.27
C LEU A 108 11.49 -10.49 -13.63
N LEU A 109 10.39 -9.76 -13.55
CA LEU A 109 10.37 -8.44 -12.91
C LEU A 109 10.83 -8.53 -11.45
N GLY A 110 11.77 -7.68 -11.08
CA GLY A 110 12.29 -7.48 -9.73
C GLY A 110 11.49 -6.41 -8.98
N GLN A 111 10.18 -6.61 -8.82
CA GLN A 111 9.27 -5.64 -8.24
C GLN A 111 8.83 -6.05 -6.83
N GLU A 112 8.68 -5.06 -5.94
CA GLU A 112 8.40 -5.27 -4.51
C GLU A 112 7.04 -5.87 -4.20
N THR A 113 6.00 -5.52 -4.97
CA THR A 113 4.59 -5.71 -4.58
C THR A 113 3.79 -6.54 -5.56
N THR A 114 4.40 -6.97 -6.66
CA THR A 114 3.80 -7.84 -7.65
C THR A 114 4.81 -8.90 -8.11
N GLY A 115 4.35 -9.94 -8.81
CA GLY A 115 5.23 -11.03 -9.24
C GLY A 115 5.89 -11.76 -8.07
N VAL A 116 7.13 -12.20 -8.28
CA VAL A 116 7.93 -12.96 -7.29
C VAL A 116 8.17 -12.18 -6.02
N GLY A 117 8.51 -10.89 -6.13
CA GLY A 117 8.78 -10.07 -4.95
C GLY A 117 7.53 -9.83 -4.11
N GLY A 118 6.38 -9.59 -4.75
CA GLY A 118 5.09 -9.47 -4.05
C GLY A 118 4.72 -10.76 -3.32
N PHE A 119 4.94 -11.91 -3.95
CA PHE A 119 4.76 -13.23 -3.35
C PHE A 119 5.64 -13.43 -2.11
N ALA A 120 6.96 -13.27 -2.25
CA ALA A 120 7.91 -13.45 -1.15
C ALA A 120 7.60 -12.51 0.03
N LYS A 121 7.29 -11.26 -0.27
CA LYS A 121 6.92 -10.26 0.73
C LYS A 121 5.62 -10.62 1.44
N ALA A 122 4.59 -11.09 0.73
CA ALA A 122 3.33 -11.52 1.32
C ALA A 122 3.52 -12.70 2.26
N LEU A 123 4.27 -13.74 1.84
CA LEU A 123 4.53 -14.94 2.66
C LEU A 123 5.09 -14.59 4.05
N ARG A 124 6.03 -13.64 4.14
CA ARG A 124 6.63 -13.26 5.43
C ARG A 124 5.85 -12.19 6.20
N THR A 125 4.99 -11.43 5.52
CA THR A 125 4.23 -10.34 6.13
C THR A 125 2.93 -10.81 6.76
N ILE A 126 2.22 -11.74 6.10
CA ILE A 126 0.90 -12.23 6.55
C ILE A 126 0.93 -12.81 7.97
N PRO A 127 1.88 -13.67 8.38
CA PRO A 127 1.91 -14.17 9.75
C PRO A 127 2.04 -13.06 10.80
N VAL A 128 2.84 -12.03 10.50
CA VAL A 128 3.05 -10.90 11.41
C VAL A 128 1.81 -10.02 11.52
N ILE A 129 1.16 -9.69 10.40
CA ILE A 129 -0.04 -8.86 10.43
C ILE A 129 -1.23 -9.58 11.11
N LEU A 130 -1.32 -10.90 10.99
CA LEU A 130 -2.32 -11.70 11.71
C LEU A 130 -2.07 -11.70 13.21
N GLN A 131 -0.81 -11.65 13.67
CA GLN A 131 -0.51 -11.44 15.09
C GLN A 131 -0.99 -10.06 15.56
N VAL A 132 -0.77 -9.00 14.78
CA VAL A 132 -1.30 -7.67 15.07
C VAL A 132 -2.82 -7.71 15.16
N ALA A 133 -3.50 -8.31 14.18
CA ALA A 133 -4.95 -8.42 14.14
C ALA A 133 -5.52 -9.13 15.37
N ARG A 134 -4.94 -10.27 15.77
CA ARG A 134 -5.35 -11.00 17.00
C ARG A 134 -5.17 -10.15 18.27
N LYS A 135 -4.11 -9.32 18.33
CA LYS A 135 -3.94 -8.38 19.45
C LYS A 135 -4.98 -7.27 19.45
N VAL A 136 -5.35 -6.77 18.26
CA VAL A 136 -6.45 -5.81 18.14
C VAL A 136 -7.76 -6.40 18.58
N GLU A 137 -8.12 -7.61 18.15
CA GLU A 137 -9.32 -8.33 18.60
C GLU A 137 -9.39 -8.45 20.13
N ALA A 138 -8.26 -8.77 20.76
CA ALA A 138 -8.21 -9.01 22.21
C ALA A 138 -8.17 -7.73 23.06
N LEU A 139 -7.53 -6.64 22.58
CA LEU A 139 -7.18 -5.48 23.39
C LEU A 139 -7.87 -4.18 22.99
N ALA A 140 -8.38 -4.11 21.76
CA ALA A 140 -9.08 -2.97 21.19
C ALA A 140 -10.07 -3.42 20.09
N PRO A 141 -11.11 -4.22 20.41
CA PRO A 141 -11.98 -4.87 19.42
C PRO A 141 -12.76 -3.90 18.54
N ASP A 142 -12.95 -2.66 18.98
CA ASP A 142 -13.61 -1.62 18.21
C ASP A 142 -12.68 -0.83 17.30
N ALA A 143 -11.37 -0.98 17.47
CA ALA A 143 -10.38 -0.26 16.67
C ALA A 143 -10.39 -0.68 15.21
N PHE A 144 -10.07 0.26 14.33
CA PHE A 144 -9.81 0.00 12.92
C PHE A 144 -8.32 -0.20 12.67
N ILE A 145 -7.97 -1.27 11.96
CA ILE A 145 -6.65 -1.42 11.36
C ILE A 145 -6.65 -0.68 10.03
N LEU A 146 -5.79 0.33 9.89
CA LEU A 146 -5.56 1.04 8.64
C LEU A 146 -4.25 0.53 8.04
N ASN A 147 -4.37 -0.29 7.00
CA ASN A 147 -3.24 -1.04 6.47
C ASN A 147 -2.55 -0.35 5.30
N PHE A 148 -1.31 0.10 5.52
CA PHE A 148 -0.37 0.56 4.48
C PHE A 148 0.67 -0.49 4.13
N THR A 149 0.72 -1.59 4.88
CA THR A 149 1.70 -2.65 4.67
C THR A 149 1.43 -3.36 3.36
N ASN A 150 2.40 -3.33 2.47
CA ASN A 150 2.33 -3.97 1.16
C ASN A 150 2.73 -5.47 1.20
N PRO A 151 2.17 -6.27 0.28
CA PRO A 151 1.14 -5.97 -0.74
C PRO A 151 -0.23 -5.69 -0.09
N ALA A 152 -0.72 -4.43 -0.21
CA ALA A 152 -1.83 -3.97 0.63
C ALA A 152 -3.12 -4.76 0.42
N GLY A 153 -3.47 -5.13 -0.81
CA GLY A 153 -4.64 -5.94 -1.12
C GLY A 153 -4.58 -7.32 -0.48
N ILE A 154 -3.45 -8.04 -0.67
CA ILE A 154 -3.24 -9.39 -0.12
C ILE A 154 -3.26 -9.37 1.42
N VAL A 155 -2.56 -8.41 2.03
CA VAL A 155 -2.49 -8.26 3.49
C VAL A 155 -3.86 -7.93 4.08
N THR A 156 -4.61 -7.03 3.44
CA THR A 156 -5.97 -6.69 3.88
C THR A 156 -6.91 -7.89 3.76
N GLU A 157 -6.84 -8.66 2.67
CA GLU A 157 -7.64 -9.86 2.48
C GLU A 157 -7.29 -10.95 3.50
N ALA A 158 -6.01 -11.16 3.78
CA ALA A 158 -5.57 -12.11 4.79
C ALA A 158 -6.18 -11.81 6.17
N VAL A 159 -6.12 -10.56 6.63
CA VAL A 159 -6.72 -10.16 7.91
C VAL A 159 -8.24 -10.30 7.85
N SER A 160 -8.90 -9.84 6.80
CA SER A 160 -10.37 -9.89 6.70
C SER A 160 -10.93 -11.31 6.63
N ARG A 161 -10.13 -12.30 6.20
CA ARG A 161 -10.54 -13.72 6.13
C ARG A 161 -10.21 -14.52 7.38
N TYR A 162 -9.09 -14.21 8.05
CA TYR A 162 -8.55 -15.00 9.15
C TYR A 162 -8.63 -14.29 10.52
N SER A 163 -9.37 -13.18 10.57
CA SER A 163 -9.56 -12.37 11.78
C SER A 163 -10.92 -11.67 11.73
N SER A 164 -11.46 -11.32 12.90
CA SER A 164 -12.64 -10.47 13.06
C SER A 164 -12.29 -8.98 13.19
N ALA A 165 -11.01 -8.62 13.21
CA ALA A 165 -10.55 -7.23 13.31
C ALA A 165 -11.03 -6.41 12.12
N LYS A 166 -11.51 -5.20 12.39
CA LYS A 166 -11.92 -4.25 11.35
C LYS A 166 -10.68 -3.75 10.61
N ILE A 167 -10.58 -4.01 9.32
CA ILE A 167 -9.43 -3.58 8.50
C ILE A 167 -9.87 -2.86 7.24
N ILE A 168 -9.15 -1.81 6.89
CA ILE A 168 -9.25 -1.09 5.61
C ILE A 168 -7.83 -0.93 5.07
N GLY A 169 -7.61 -1.37 3.83
CA GLY A 169 -6.32 -1.20 3.16
C GLY A 169 -6.25 0.09 2.36
N LEU A 170 -5.09 0.71 2.35
CA LEU A 170 -4.83 1.97 1.67
C LEU A 170 -3.71 1.86 0.66
N CYS A 171 -3.86 2.59 -0.44
CA CYS A 171 -2.84 2.80 -1.44
C CYS A 171 -2.80 4.27 -1.86
N ASN A 172 -1.61 4.77 -2.17
CA ASN A 172 -1.48 6.14 -2.65
C ASN A 172 -1.66 6.26 -4.18
N VAL A 173 -1.84 5.16 -4.91
CA VAL A 173 -2.06 5.20 -6.36
C VAL A 173 -3.33 5.96 -6.73
N PRO A 174 -4.51 5.68 -6.14
CA PRO A 174 -5.73 6.40 -6.51
C PRO A 174 -5.64 7.91 -6.27
N ILE A 175 -5.12 8.35 -5.12
CA ILE A 175 -4.99 9.79 -4.83
C ILE A 175 -3.97 10.47 -5.75
N ASN A 176 -2.84 9.81 -6.06
CA ASN A 176 -1.89 10.35 -7.04
C ASN A 176 -2.54 10.49 -8.42
N MET A 177 -3.34 9.51 -8.85
CA MET A 177 -4.09 9.60 -10.11
C MET A 177 -5.12 10.73 -10.07
N GLN A 178 -5.80 10.94 -8.93
CA GLN A 178 -6.73 12.05 -8.72
C GLN A 178 -6.03 13.40 -8.93
N HIS A 179 -4.92 13.66 -8.24
CA HIS A 179 -4.14 14.89 -8.36
C HIS A 179 -3.64 15.11 -9.80
N MET A 180 -3.06 14.06 -10.40
CA MET A 180 -2.52 14.18 -11.76
C MET A 180 -3.61 14.45 -12.80
N ILE A 181 -4.74 13.77 -12.73
CA ILE A 181 -5.84 13.97 -13.68
C ILE A 181 -6.50 15.35 -13.48
N ALA A 182 -6.68 15.81 -12.26
CA ALA A 182 -7.17 17.15 -11.97
C ALA A 182 -6.21 18.22 -12.55
N GLY A 183 -4.90 18.05 -12.33
CA GLY A 183 -3.88 18.93 -12.93
C GLY A 183 -3.86 18.90 -14.46
N MET A 184 -4.04 17.73 -15.10
CA MET A 184 -4.16 17.62 -16.55
C MET A 184 -5.37 18.39 -17.10
N LEU A 185 -6.47 18.41 -16.35
CA LEU A 185 -7.71 19.09 -16.72
C LEU A 185 -7.70 20.60 -16.38
N ASP A 186 -6.63 21.09 -15.74
CA ASP A 186 -6.57 22.44 -15.17
C ASP A 186 -7.78 22.75 -14.28
N ALA A 187 -8.13 21.77 -13.42
CA ALA A 187 -9.30 21.80 -12.56
C ALA A 187 -8.90 21.63 -11.08
N LYS A 188 -9.74 22.13 -10.18
CA LYS A 188 -9.60 21.82 -8.76
C LYS A 188 -10.00 20.36 -8.51
N GLU A 189 -9.38 19.73 -7.51
CA GLU A 189 -9.63 18.33 -7.19
C GLU A 189 -11.08 18.03 -6.84
N GLU A 190 -11.74 18.96 -6.14
CA GLU A 190 -13.14 18.84 -5.76
C GLU A 190 -14.10 18.87 -6.96
N GLU A 191 -13.64 19.37 -8.11
CA GLU A 191 -14.40 19.42 -9.35
C GLU A 191 -14.25 18.15 -10.19
N VAL A 192 -13.24 17.30 -9.87
CA VAL A 192 -12.93 16.07 -10.61
C VAL A 192 -13.29 14.86 -9.76
N ARG A 193 -14.05 13.94 -10.34
CA ARG A 193 -14.47 12.71 -9.69
C ARG A 193 -14.09 11.52 -10.54
N LEU A 194 -13.34 10.59 -9.95
CA LEU A 194 -12.85 9.38 -10.62
C LEU A 194 -13.57 8.15 -10.11
N SER A 195 -14.04 7.29 -11.02
CA SER A 195 -14.61 5.99 -10.69
C SER A 195 -13.55 4.91 -10.84
N PHE A 196 -13.12 4.35 -9.72
CA PHE A 196 -12.12 3.28 -9.66
C PHE A 196 -12.76 1.92 -9.42
N ALA A 197 -12.27 0.90 -10.09
CA ALA A 197 -12.56 -0.49 -9.76
C ALA A 197 -11.43 -1.42 -10.21
N GLY A 198 -11.13 -2.41 -9.39
CA GLY A 198 -10.08 -3.41 -9.63
C GLY A 198 -9.52 -3.99 -8.34
N LEU A 199 -8.23 -4.33 -8.37
CA LEU A 199 -7.46 -4.83 -7.23
C LEU A 199 -6.34 -3.84 -6.90
N ASN A 200 -5.78 -3.94 -5.71
CA ASN A 200 -4.61 -3.13 -5.35
C ASN A 200 -3.48 -3.30 -6.37
N HIS A 201 -2.94 -2.20 -6.86
CA HIS A 201 -1.95 -2.13 -7.95
C HIS A 201 -2.44 -2.71 -9.29
N MET A 202 -3.74 -2.99 -9.41
CA MET A 202 -4.42 -3.42 -10.62
C MET A 202 -5.81 -2.80 -10.68
N VAL A 203 -5.87 -1.48 -10.60
CA VAL A 203 -7.08 -0.68 -10.58
C VAL A 203 -7.12 0.25 -11.78
N TRP A 204 -8.28 0.45 -12.35
CA TRP A 204 -8.53 1.36 -13.48
C TRP A 204 -9.42 2.50 -13.07
N VAL A 205 -9.19 3.67 -13.70
CA VAL A 205 -10.21 4.73 -13.74
C VAL A 205 -11.12 4.45 -14.94
N HIS A 206 -12.35 4.09 -14.64
CA HIS A 206 -13.37 3.76 -15.65
C HIS A 206 -14.13 4.99 -16.13
N LYS A 207 -14.23 6.01 -15.29
CA LYS A 207 -14.95 7.23 -15.58
C LYS A 207 -14.28 8.42 -14.90
N VAL A 208 -14.15 9.52 -15.65
CA VAL A 208 -13.71 10.82 -15.17
C VAL A 208 -14.84 11.81 -15.36
N MET A 209 -15.30 12.41 -14.26
CA MET A 209 -16.28 13.49 -14.27
C MET A 209 -15.58 14.80 -13.91
N GLN A 210 -15.80 15.86 -14.69
CA GLN A 210 -15.45 17.23 -14.33
C GLN A 210 -16.76 18.01 -14.14
N GLY A 211 -17.09 18.28 -12.88
CA GLY A 211 -18.43 18.75 -12.53
C GLY A 211 -19.53 17.75 -12.96
N ARG A 212 -20.35 18.14 -13.94
CA ARG A 212 -21.44 17.29 -14.49
C ARG A 212 -21.09 16.63 -15.82
N GLU A 213 -19.94 16.94 -16.39
CA GLU A 213 -19.51 16.44 -17.71
C GLU A 213 -18.61 15.21 -17.55
N GLU A 214 -18.85 14.18 -18.37
CA GLU A 214 -17.95 13.05 -18.48
C GLU A 214 -16.83 13.36 -19.46
N VAL A 215 -15.59 13.38 -18.97
CA VAL A 215 -14.41 13.77 -19.73
C VAL A 215 -13.38 12.64 -19.87
N THR A 216 -13.79 11.40 -19.70
CA THR A 216 -12.90 10.22 -19.76
C THR A 216 -12.12 10.16 -21.09
N SER A 217 -12.82 10.33 -22.22
CA SER A 217 -12.19 10.32 -23.54
C SER A 217 -11.19 11.46 -23.72
N LYS A 218 -11.49 12.64 -23.18
CA LYS A 218 -10.57 13.80 -23.19
C LYS A 218 -9.27 13.48 -22.46
N VAL A 219 -9.34 12.87 -21.27
CA VAL A 219 -8.16 12.46 -20.51
C VAL A 219 -7.37 11.39 -21.25
N ILE A 220 -8.04 10.40 -21.85
CA ILE A 220 -7.38 9.38 -22.67
C ILE A 220 -6.65 10.02 -23.85
N ASP A 221 -7.24 10.98 -24.55
CA ASP A 221 -6.59 11.69 -25.65
C ASP A 221 -5.38 12.51 -25.18
N MET A 222 -5.45 13.13 -24.00
CA MET A 222 -4.31 13.83 -23.39
C MET A 222 -3.15 12.86 -23.10
N LEU A 223 -3.42 11.67 -22.59
CA LEU A 223 -2.43 10.61 -22.40
C LEU A 223 -1.84 10.12 -23.73
N CYS A 224 -2.67 9.98 -24.77
CA CYS A 224 -2.22 9.62 -26.12
C CYS A 224 -1.34 10.70 -26.75
N ASN A 225 -1.46 11.95 -26.35
CA ASN A 225 -0.70 13.10 -26.83
C ASN A 225 0.52 13.45 -25.97
N GLY A 226 0.98 12.50 -25.12
CA GLY A 226 2.25 12.61 -24.41
C GLY A 226 2.15 13.04 -22.95
N GLN A 227 0.97 13.32 -22.41
CA GLN A 227 0.81 13.44 -20.98
C GLN A 227 0.96 12.07 -20.30
N SER A 228 1.41 12.03 -19.06
CA SER A 228 1.72 10.78 -18.38
C SER A 228 1.22 10.78 -16.95
N LEU A 229 0.64 9.64 -16.55
CA LEU A 229 0.45 9.30 -15.16
C LEU A 229 1.68 8.53 -14.68
N SER A 230 2.58 9.21 -13.98
CA SER A 230 3.84 8.66 -13.51
C SER A 230 3.98 8.81 -12.00
N MET A 231 4.64 7.85 -11.37
CA MET A 231 4.99 7.87 -9.96
C MET A 231 6.50 7.67 -9.81
N ASN A 232 7.13 8.33 -8.84
CA ASN A 232 8.59 8.28 -8.64
C ASN A 232 9.17 6.87 -8.43
N ASN A 233 8.34 5.91 -8.06
CA ASN A 233 8.72 4.52 -7.79
C ASN A 233 8.42 3.54 -8.93
N ILE A 234 7.81 4.02 -10.02
CA ILE A 234 7.45 3.21 -11.19
C ILE A 234 7.97 3.90 -12.44
N GLN A 235 8.65 3.16 -13.29
CA GLN A 235 9.16 3.68 -14.53
C GLN A 235 8.03 4.13 -15.45
N SER A 236 8.15 5.36 -15.96
CA SER A 236 7.15 5.97 -16.82
C SER A 236 7.42 5.63 -18.29
N LEU A 237 6.96 4.44 -18.72
CA LEU A 237 6.93 4.11 -20.14
C LEU A 237 5.63 4.62 -20.77
N PRO A 238 5.67 5.21 -21.98
CA PRO A 238 4.47 5.66 -22.67
C PRO A 238 3.59 4.48 -23.07
N TRP A 239 2.28 4.69 -22.98
CA TRP A 239 1.32 3.72 -23.51
C TRP A 239 1.15 3.87 -25.01
N PRO A 240 1.03 2.77 -25.79
CA PRO A 240 0.57 2.87 -27.17
C PRO A 240 -0.82 3.51 -27.25
N ALA A 241 -0.95 4.57 -28.06
CA ALA A 241 -2.18 5.35 -28.12
C ALA A 241 -3.41 4.52 -28.58
N GLU A 242 -3.19 3.62 -29.54
CA GLU A 242 -4.24 2.69 -30.00
C GLU A 242 -4.73 1.76 -28.89
N PHE A 243 -3.82 1.35 -27.97
CA PHE A 243 -4.17 0.51 -26.83
C PHE A 243 -5.06 1.26 -25.83
N LEU A 244 -4.70 2.49 -25.45
CA LEU A 244 -5.50 3.29 -24.51
C LEU A 244 -6.90 3.58 -25.08
N ARG A 245 -6.98 3.92 -26.39
CA ARG A 245 -8.28 4.15 -27.06
C ARG A 245 -9.14 2.89 -27.10
N ALA A 246 -8.53 1.72 -27.33
CA ALA A 246 -9.25 0.45 -27.34
C ALA A 246 -9.71 0.03 -25.93
N LEU A 247 -8.87 0.31 -24.90
CA LEU A 247 -9.16 -0.02 -23.49
C LEU A 247 -10.35 0.79 -22.94
N LYS A 248 -10.53 2.04 -23.38
CA LYS A 248 -11.57 2.98 -22.94
C LYS A 248 -11.60 3.22 -21.42
N ALA A 249 -10.49 3.01 -20.76
CA ALA A 249 -10.28 3.26 -19.34
C ALA A 249 -8.82 3.66 -19.11
N ILE A 250 -8.54 4.27 -17.98
CA ILE A 250 -7.20 4.74 -17.65
C ILE A 250 -6.54 3.74 -16.70
N PRO A 251 -5.51 3.00 -17.14
CA PRO A 251 -4.82 2.04 -16.29
C PRO A 251 -3.96 2.76 -15.24
N CYS A 252 -3.89 2.22 -14.04
CA CYS A 252 -2.94 2.72 -13.05
C CYS A 252 -1.48 2.45 -13.49
N PRO A 253 -0.49 3.16 -12.95
CA PRO A 253 0.91 3.01 -13.35
C PRO A 253 1.46 1.57 -13.28
N TYR A 254 0.97 0.75 -12.36
CA TYR A 254 1.40 -0.65 -12.19
C TYR A 254 1.04 -1.58 -13.35
N HIS A 255 0.03 -1.24 -14.17
CA HIS A 255 -0.32 -2.07 -15.33
C HIS A 255 0.79 -2.18 -16.36
N ARG A 256 1.80 -1.28 -16.34
CA ARG A 256 2.99 -1.38 -17.18
C ARG A 256 3.74 -2.69 -16.95
N TYR A 257 3.77 -3.19 -15.72
CA TYR A 257 4.38 -4.48 -15.42
C TYR A 257 3.70 -5.65 -16.12
N PHE A 258 2.40 -5.57 -16.36
CA PHE A 258 1.60 -6.62 -16.99
C PHE A 258 1.51 -6.49 -18.51
N TRP A 259 1.49 -5.28 -19.03
CA TRP A 259 1.22 -5.03 -20.46
C TRP A 259 2.42 -4.48 -21.23
N LEU A 260 3.44 -4.00 -20.54
CA LEU A 260 4.72 -3.57 -21.11
C LEU A 260 5.89 -4.36 -20.50
N THR A 261 5.65 -5.59 -20.07
CA THR A 261 6.59 -6.45 -19.31
C THR A 261 7.99 -6.50 -19.90
N PRO A 262 8.20 -6.75 -21.20
CA PRO A 262 9.55 -6.80 -21.77
C PRO A 262 10.34 -5.51 -21.62
N ALA A 263 9.69 -4.37 -21.82
CA ALA A 263 10.33 -3.07 -21.71
C ALA A 263 10.62 -2.71 -20.25
N MET A 264 9.67 -2.98 -19.34
CA MET A 264 9.84 -2.77 -17.89
C MET A 264 11.00 -3.63 -17.35
N LEU A 265 11.08 -4.90 -17.77
CA LEU A 265 12.15 -5.81 -17.36
C LEU A 265 13.53 -5.35 -17.89
N ALA A 266 13.61 -4.92 -19.14
CA ALA A 266 14.84 -4.40 -19.70
C ALA A 266 15.39 -3.19 -18.92
N GLU A 267 14.51 -2.28 -18.54
CA GLU A 267 14.84 -1.13 -17.72
C GLU A 267 15.26 -1.51 -16.29
N GLU A 268 14.59 -2.47 -15.66
CA GLU A 268 14.98 -2.95 -14.32
C GLU A 268 16.34 -3.65 -14.34
N ILE A 269 16.63 -4.46 -15.37
CA ILE A 269 17.93 -5.11 -15.56
C ILE A 269 19.04 -4.06 -15.74
N GLU A 270 18.81 -3.03 -16.55
CA GLU A 270 19.79 -1.97 -16.76
C GLU A 270 19.99 -1.11 -15.50
N ALA A 271 18.91 -0.78 -14.80
CA ALA A 271 19.00 -0.09 -13.53
C ALA A 271 19.77 -0.90 -12.47
N ALA A 272 19.52 -2.20 -12.37
CA ALA A 272 20.21 -3.08 -11.44
C ALA A 272 21.72 -3.18 -11.68
N LYS A 273 22.18 -3.04 -12.95
CA LYS A 273 23.61 -3.01 -13.31
C LYS A 273 24.27 -1.68 -13.02
N THR A 274 23.58 -0.56 -13.19
CA THR A 274 24.16 0.78 -13.17
C THR A 274 23.94 1.52 -11.86
N LYS A 275 22.74 1.44 -11.30
CA LYS A 275 22.29 2.21 -10.11
C LYS A 275 21.94 1.32 -8.91
N GLY A 276 21.86 0.01 -9.14
CA GLY A 276 21.31 -0.94 -8.19
C GLY A 276 19.79 -1.12 -8.36
N THR A 277 19.21 -2.13 -7.70
CA THR A 277 17.76 -2.34 -7.68
C THR A 277 17.06 -1.16 -6.99
N ARG A 278 15.74 -1.07 -7.15
CA ARG A 278 14.98 0.01 -6.47
C ARG A 278 15.15 -0.03 -4.95
N ALA A 279 15.22 -1.22 -4.36
CA ALA A 279 15.47 -1.36 -2.92
C ALA A 279 16.82 -0.78 -2.51
N GLU A 280 17.87 -1.06 -3.26
CA GLU A 280 19.22 -0.56 -3.00
C GLU A 280 19.31 0.97 -3.16
N GLN A 281 18.59 1.55 -4.11
CA GLN A 281 18.46 3.00 -4.23
C GLN A 281 17.73 3.61 -3.03
N VAL A 282 16.63 2.97 -2.60
CA VAL A 282 15.86 3.42 -1.43
C VAL A 282 16.66 3.31 -0.13
N MET A 283 17.55 2.31 0.01
CA MET A 283 18.44 2.22 1.19
C MET A 283 19.30 3.46 1.37
N LYS A 284 19.86 3.99 0.28
CA LYS A 284 20.67 5.21 0.30
C LYS A 284 19.85 6.42 0.73
N VAL A 285 18.69 6.61 0.11
CA VAL A 285 17.76 7.71 0.46
C VAL A 285 17.29 7.59 1.90
N GLU A 286 17.01 6.37 2.38
CA GLU A 286 16.57 6.15 3.76
C GLU A 286 17.68 6.51 4.77
N GLN A 287 18.94 6.17 4.49
CA GLN A 287 20.07 6.56 5.34
C GLN A 287 20.20 8.08 5.44
N GLU A 288 20.17 8.77 4.31
CA GLU A 288 20.23 10.24 4.26
C GLU A 288 19.06 10.88 5.04
N LEU A 289 17.86 10.30 4.93
CA LEU A 289 16.69 10.78 5.68
C LEU A 289 16.89 10.63 7.19
N PHE A 290 17.38 9.49 7.67
CA PHE A 290 17.62 9.30 9.11
C PHE A 290 18.71 10.22 9.65
N ASP A 291 19.75 10.53 8.86
CA ASP A 291 20.77 11.53 9.21
C ASP A 291 20.16 12.94 9.34
N ILE A 292 19.18 13.28 8.50
CA ILE A 292 18.43 14.54 8.58
C ILE A 292 17.49 14.52 9.80
N TYR A 293 16.73 13.44 10.02
CA TYR A 293 15.79 13.30 11.13
C TYR A 293 16.43 13.38 12.51
N ALA A 294 17.69 12.92 12.61
CA ALA A 294 18.45 12.96 13.85
C ALA A 294 18.88 14.38 14.26
N ARG A 295 18.83 15.37 13.37
CA ARG A 295 19.25 16.76 13.65
C ARG A 295 18.33 17.38 14.70
N PRO A 296 18.88 17.93 15.79
CA PRO A 296 18.06 18.51 16.88
C PRO A 296 17.24 19.72 16.47
N GLU A 297 17.70 20.47 15.48
CA GLU A 297 17.02 21.67 14.96
C GLU A 297 15.85 21.35 14.02
N LEU A 298 15.76 20.12 13.48
CA LEU A 298 14.69 19.73 12.58
C LEU A 298 13.39 19.53 13.39
N ASP A 299 12.37 20.30 13.06
CA ASP A 299 11.04 20.27 13.69
C ASP A 299 9.87 20.23 12.69
N GLU A 300 10.20 19.88 11.44
CA GLU A 300 9.21 19.71 10.35
C GLU A 300 9.61 18.52 9.44
N LYS A 301 8.69 18.11 8.57
CA LYS A 301 8.97 17.11 7.54
C LYS A 301 9.93 17.68 6.50
N PRO A 302 11.10 17.07 6.26
CA PRO A 302 12.03 17.56 5.26
C PRO A 302 11.55 17.26 3.83
N GLU A 303 11.85 18.16 2.90
CA GLU A 303 11.51 18.01 1.49
C GLU A 303 12.10 16.74 0.84
N GLN A 304 13.26 16.30 1.33
CA GLN A 304 13.94 15.09 0.86
C GLN A 304 13.12 13.81 0.97
N LEU A 305 12.10 13.79 1.84
CA LEU A 305 11.19 12.66 1.96
C LEU A 305 10.42 12.39 0.65
N SER A 306 10.18 13.42 -0.16
CA SER A 306 9.51 13.30 -1.47
C SER A 306 10.27 12.40 -2.45
N PHE A 307 11.61 12.30 -2.34
CA PHE A 307 12.44 11.46 -3.22
C PHE A 307 12.29 9.96 -2.95
N ARG A 308 11.83 9.60 -1.75
CA ARG A 308 11.61 8.20 -1.41
C ARG A 308 10.44 7.58 -2.17
N GLY A 309 9.50 8.37 -2.62
CA GLY A 309 8.21 7.95 -3.17
C GLY A 309 7.17 7.74 -2.06
N GLY A 310 5.92 7.54 -2.40
CA GLY A 310 4.82 7.38 -1.44
C GLY A 310 4.17 8.70 -1.03
N ALA A 311 4.27 9.73 -1.86
CA ALA A 311 3.56 10.99 -1.66
C ALA A 311 2.05 10.77 -1.38
N TYR A 312 1.48 11.64 -0.54
CA TYR A 312 0.05 11.65 -0.13
C TYR A 312 -0.40 10.45 0.73
N TYR A 313 0.51 9.62 1.22
CA TYR A 313 0.12 8.52 2.12
C TYR A 313 -0.54 9.03 3.39
N SER A 314 0.03 10.08 4.00
CA SER A 314 -0.53 10.70 5.19
C SER A 314 -1.90 11.33 4.95
N GLU A 315 -2.07 11.95 3.79
CA GLU A 315 -3.33 12.58 3.42
C GLU A 315 -4.47 11.57 3.39
N VAL A 316 -4.27 10.45 2.69
CA VAL A 316 -5.25 9.36 2.63
C VAL A 316 -5.52 8.75 4.02
N ALA A 317 -4.46 8.53 4.82
CA ALA A 317 -4.60 7.96 6.16
C ALA A 317 -5.41 8.84 7.10
N VAL A 318 -5.00 10.09 7.18
CA VAL A 318 -5.59 11.01 8.13
C VAL A 318 -7.01 11.38 7.69
N GLU A 319 -7.27 11.44 6.39
CA GLU A 319 -8.61 11.63 5.87
C GLU A 319 -9.52 10.43 6.18
N LEU A 320 -9.00 9.21 6.09
CA LEU A 320 -9.74 8.00 6.48
C LEU A 320 -10.06 7.99 7.98
N ILE A 321 -9.09 8.35 8.82
CA ILE A 321 -9.31 8.52 10.27
C ILE A 321 -10.40 9.55 10.53
N ASN A 322 -10.32 10.71 9.87
CA ASN A 322 -11.31 11.79 10.00
C ASN A 322 -12.70 11.33 9.59
N ALA A 323 -12.82 10.63 8.46
CA ALA A 323 -14.09 10.14 7.94
C ALA A 323 -14.75 9.13 8.89
N ILE A 324 -13.96 8.21 9.48
CA ILE A 324 -14.47 7.23 10.46
C ILE A 324 -14.80 7.91 11.78
N TYR A 325 -13.86 8.68 12.34
CA TYR A 325 -14.00 9.31 13.66
C TYR A 325 -15.18 10.26 13.74
N ASN A 326 -15.38 11.07 12.71
CA ASN A 326 -16.43 12.08 12.62
C ASN A 326 -17.68 11.62 11.87
N ASN A 327 -17.75 10.33 11.47
CA ASN A 327 -18.92 9.75 10.78
C ASN A 327 -19.34 10.53 9.53
N LEU A 328 -18.40 10.87 8.64
CA LEU A 328 -18.63 11.85 7.58
C LEU A 328 -19.41 11.31 6.38
N GLY A 329 -19.45 10.00 6.14
CA GLY A 329 -20.03 9.44 4.91
C GLY A 329 -19.25 9.85 3.66
N LYS A 330 -17.93 10.00 3.76
CA LYS A 330 -17.07 10.48 2.68
C LYS A 330 -16.75 9.39 1.66
N GLU A 331 -16.79 9.73 0.38
CA GLU A 331 -16.33 8.84 -0.68
C GLU A 331 -14.79 8.82 -0.74
N MET A 332 -14.21 7.62 -0.66
CA MET A 332 -12.77 7.38 -0.78
C MET A 332 -12.50 6.08 -1.53
N VAL A 333 -11.33 5.96 -2.17
CA VAL A 333 -10.88 4.70 -2.79
C VAL A 333 -10.05 3.93 -1.79
N VAL A 334 -10.51 2.73 -1.44
CA VAL A 334 -9.87 1.89 -0.42
C VAL A 334 -9.88 0.42 -0.82
N ASN A 335 -9.04 -0.37 -0.17
CA ASN A 335 -9.08 -1.83 -0.25
C ASN A 335 -10.04 -2.35 0.82
N THR A 336 -11.12 -2.95 0.39
CA THR A 336 -12.19 -3.49 1.26
C THR A 336 -12.85 -4.71 0.64
N ARG A 337 -13.65 -5.44 1.42
CA ARG A 337 -14.43 -6.57 0.91
C ARG A 337 -15.33 -6.14 -0.24
N ASN A 338 -15.44 -7.00 -1.24
CA ASN A 338 -16.25 -6.77 -2.42
C ASN A 338 -17.74 -6.58 -2.10
N ASN A 339 -18.31 -7.42 -1.23
CA ASN A 339 -19.73 -7.37 -0.86
C ASN A 339 -20.67 -7.19 -2.07
N GLY A 340 -20.36 -7.87 -3.20
CA GLY A 340 -21.14 -7.80 -4.44
C GLY A 340 -20.91 -6.57 -5.32
N ALA A 341 -19.99 -5.67 -4.96
CA ALA A 341 -19.76 -4.43 -5.71
C ALA A 341 -19.23 -4.66 -7.13
N ILE A 342 -18.27 -5.57 -7.29
CA ILE A 342 -17.75 -6.00 -8.60
C ILE A 342 -18.26 -7.42 -8.85
N HIS A 343 -19.01 -7.60 -9.94
CA HIS A 343 -19.57 -8.90 -10.32
C HIS A 343 -18.44 -9.89 -10.68
N GLY A 344 -18.62 -11.15 -10.28
CA GLY A 344 -17.68 -12.23 -10.58
C GLY A 344 -16.57 -12.42 -9.55
N PHE A 345 -16.50 -11.55 -8.53
CA PHE A 345 -15.69 -11.78 -7.34
C PHE A 345 -16.57 -12.22 -6.17
N ASP A 346 -16.03 -13.09 -5.31
CA ASP A 346 -16.69 -13.47 -4.07
C ASP A 346 -16.87 -12.25 -3.15
N ASP A 347 -17.87 -12.27 -2.28
CA ASP A 347 -18.17 -11.17 -1.36
C ASP A 347 -17.02 -10.89 -0.39
N ASP A 348 -16.25 -11.90 -0.01
CA ASP A 348 -15.11 -11.80 0.90
C ASP A 348 -13.77 -11.45 0.19
N ALA A 349 -13.75 -11.36 -1.14
CA ALA A 349 -12.59 -10.90 -1.88
C ALA A 349 -12.32 -9.41 -1.57
N VAL A 350 -11.07 -9.05 -1.34
CA VAL A 350 -10.71 -7.64 -1.20
C VAL A 350 -10.47 -7.02 -2.59
N VAL A 351 -11.13 -5.90 -2.84
CA VAL A 351 -11.05 -5.11 -4.07
C VAL A 351 -10.61 -3.67 -3.75
N GLU A 352 -10.02 -2.97 -4.70
CA GLU A 352 -9.72 -1.53 -4.61
C GLU A 352 -10.79 -0.76 -5.40
N ILE A 353 -11.62 0.02 -4.68
CA ILE A 353 -12.85 0.58 -5.23
C ILE A 353 -13.30 1.83 -4.46
N ASN A 354 -14.04 2.73 -5.14
CA ASN A 354 -14.74 3.81 -4.44
C ASN A 354 -15.69 3.24 -3.38
N SER A 355 -15.60 3.79 -2.19
CA SER A 355 -16.36 3.34 -1.02
C SER A 355 -16.85 4.54 -0.22
N ILE A 356 -17.99 4.42 0.42
CA ILE A 356 -18.46 5.39 1.42
C ILE A 356 -17.85 5.02 2.77
N ILE A 357 -17.18 5.98 3.39
CA ILE A 357 -16.50 5.81 4.67
C ILE A 357 -17.26 6.56 5.76
N ASP A 358 -17.67 5.83 6.77
CA ASP A 358 -18.32 6.37 7.96
C ASP A 358 -17.85 5.63 9.24
N ALA A 359 -18.48 5.86 10.38
CA ALA A 359 -18.14 5.22 11.65
C ALA A 359 -18.27 3.67 11.63
N GLN A 360 -18.95 3.10 10.65
CA GLN A 360 -19.05 1.64 10.46
C GLN A 360 -17.90 1.09 9.59
N GLY A 361 -17.08 1.94 9.03
CA GLY A 361 -15.98 1.60 8.13
C GLY A 361 -16.29 1.84 6.66
N ALA A 362 -15.77 0.99 5.77
CA ALA A 362 -15.88 1.14 4.32
C ALA A 362 -17.05 0.33 3.76
N ARG A 363 -17.89 0.96 2.95
CA ARG A 363 -18.94 0.32 2.16
C ARG A 363 -18.67 0.56 0.69
N PRO A 364 -18.29 -0.48 -0.09
CA PRO A 364 -17.98 -0.32 -1.49
C PRO A 364 -19.20 0.13 -2.28
N LEU A 365 -18.99 1.00 -3.26
CA LEU A 365 -20.04 1.41 -4.20
C LEU A 365 -20.20 0.35 -5.28
N ALA A 366 -21.43 0.05 -5.64
CA ALA A 366 -21.70 -0.91 -6.70
C ALA A 366 -21.11 -0.44 -8.03
N PHE A 367 -20.28 -1.29 -8.62
CA PHE A 367 -19.64 -1.04 -9.92
C PHE A 367 -20.31 -1.87 -11.04
N GLY A 368 -20.57 -3.15 -10.77
CA GLY A 368 -21.05 -4.10 -11.75
C GLY A 368 -19.94 -4.96 -12.37
N ALA A 369 -20.05 -5.31 -13.64
CA ALA A 369 -19.09 -6.19 -14.30
C ALA A 369 -17.89 -5.41 -14.87
N LEU A 370 -16.68 -5.92 -14.65
CA LEU A 370 -15.49 -5.43 -15.33
C LEU A 370 -15.51 -5.82 -16.81
N PRO A 371 -14.98 -4.99 -17.73
CA PRO A 371 -14.75 -5.38 -19.12
C PRO A 371 -13.93 -6.67 -19.23
N PRO A 372 -14.13 -7.50 -20.26
CA PRO A 372 -13.52 -8.83 -20.36
C PRO A 372 -11.99 -8.86 -20.19
N ILE A 373 -11.27 -7.93 -20.79
CA ILE A 373 -9.79 -7.85 -20.68
C ILE A 373 -9.34 -7.57 -19.25
N MET A 374 -10.07 -6.74 -18.52
CA MET A 374 -9.79 -6.41 -17.13
C MET A 374 -10.20 -7.55 -16.21
N ASN A 375 -11.39 -8.11 -16.43
CA ASN A 375 -11.89 -9.23 -15.63
C ASN A 375 -10.98 -10.45 -15.72
N GLY A 376 -10.53 -10.83 -16.92
CA GLY A 376 -9.64 -11.98 -17.08
C GLY A 376 -8.33 -11.82 -16.30
N LEU A 377 -7.70 -10.65 -16.40
CA LEU A 377 -6.45 -10.36 -15.68
C LEU A 377 -6.66 -10.28 -14.16
N THR A 378 -7.71 -9.61 -13.70
CA THR A 378 -7.99 -9.49 -12.27
C THR A 378 -8.37 -10.81 -11.61
N GLN A 379 -9.11 -11.67 -12.30
CA GLN A 379 -9.42 -13.03 -11.79
C GLN A 379 -8.15 -13.87 -11.61
N GLN A 380 -7.24 -13.82 -12.57
CA GLN A 380 -5.96 -14.53 -12.48
C GLN A 380 -5.11 -14.01 -11.31
N VAL A 381 -5.01 -12.69 -11.14
CA VAL A 381 -4.28 -12.09 -10.00
C VAL A 381 -4.98 -12.38 -8.68
N LYS A 382 -6.30 -12.38 -8.63
CA LYS A 382 -7.05 -12.74 -7.40
C LYS A 382 -6.82 -14.21 -7.01
N ALA A 383 -6.74 -15.11 -7.98
CA ALA A 383 -6.35 -16.50 -7.71
C ALA A 383 -4.95 -16.58 -7.08
N PHE A 384 -3.99 -15.83 -7.64
CA PHE A 384 -2.65 -15.71 -7.05
C PHE A 384 -2.69 -15.16 -5.62
N ASP A 385 -3.43 -14.07 -5.37
CA ASP A 385 -3.58 -13.47 -4.04
C ASP A 385 -4.07 -14.50 -3.02
N ARG A 386 -5.15 -15.22 -3.34
CA ARG A 386 -5.77 -16.21 -2.45
C ARG A 386 -4.88 -17.40 -2.17
N LEU A 387 -4.22 -17.94 -3.19
CA LEU A 387 -3.26 -19.05 -3.03
C LEU A 387 -2.04 -18.61 -2.21
N THR A 388 -1.60 -17.36 -2.37
CA THR A 388 -0.50 -16.79 -1.57
C THR A 388 -0.91 -16.66 -0.10
N ILE A 389 -2.14 -16.20 0.18
CA ILE A 389 -2.67 -16.12 1.55
C ILE A 389 -2.75 -17.50 2.19
N GLU A 390 -3.30 -18.48 1.49
CA GLU A 390 -3.40 -19.87 1.94
C GLU A 390 -2.01 -20.44 2.27
N ALA A 391 -1.05 -20.25 1.37
CA ALA A 391 0.32 -20.66 1.57
C ALA A 391 0.96 -20.01 2.81
N ALA A 392 0.76 -18.70 2.97
CA ALA A 392 1.35 -17.93 4.07
C ALA A 392 0.75 -18.30 5.45
N VAL A 393 -0.55 -18.60 5.49
CA VAL A 393 -1.25 -18.94 6.74
C VAL A 393 -0.93 -20.35 7.19
N HIS A 394 -0.92 -21.30 6.27
CA HIS A 394 -0.83 -22.73 6.58
C HIS A 394 0.54 -23.37 6.32
N GLY A 395 1.51 -22.61 5.75
CA GLY A 395 2.80 -23.19 5.34
C GLY A 395 2.66 -24.19 4.18
N CYS A 396 1.61 -24.06 3.35
CA CYS A 396 1.28 -25.02 2.31
C CYS A 396 2.14 -24.78 1.06
N ARG A 397 3.10 -25.69 0.79
CA ARG A 397 3.98 -25.61 -0.40
C ARG A 397 3.21 -25.78 -1.71
N ASP A 398 2.17 -26.60 -1.73
CA ASP A 398 1.36 -26.80 -2.94
C ASP A 398 0.61 -25.51 -3.32
N SER A 399 -0.03 -24.86 -2.35
CA SER A 399 -0.67 -23.56 -2.57
C SER A 399 0.37 -22.50 -2.98
N ALA A 400 1.57 -22.50 -2.42
CA ALA A 400 2.66 -21.61 -2.78
C ALA A 400 3.11 -21.81 -4.24
N LEU A 401 3.26 -23.06 -4.68
CA LEU A 401 3.59 -23.40 -6.06
C LEU A 401 2.49 -22.96 -7.03
N LEU A 402 1.24 -23.29 -6.71
CA LEU A 402 0.09 -22.90 -7.53
C LEU A 402 -0.08 -21.36 -7.60
N ALA A 403 0.22 -20.65 -6.52
CA ALA A 403 0.25 -19.19 -6.52
C ALA A 403 1.24 -18.65 -7.57
N LEU A 404 2.49 -19.11 -7.55
CA LEU A 404 3.49 -18.69 -8.53
C LEU A 404 3.10 -19.04 -9.97
N VAL A 405 2.56 -20.23 -10.21
CA VAL A 405 2.10 -20.66 -11.55
C VAL A 405 0.93 -19.79 -12.03
N SER A 406 0.01 -19.42 -11.13
CA SER A 406 -1.14 -18.57 -11.48
C SER A 406 -0.78 -17.11 -11.70
N ASN A 407 0.39 -16.66 -11.19
CA ASN A 407 0.81 -15.27 -11.36
C ASN A 407 1.16 -14.98 -12.82
N PRO A 408 0.51 -13.98 -13.48
CA PRO A 408 0.76 -13.69 -14.89
C PRO A 408 2.19 -13.23 -15.20
N LEU A 409 2.95 -12.81 -14.18
CA LEU A 409 4.35 -12.37 -14.31
C LEU A 409 5.37 -13.51 -14.09
N VAL A 410 4.90 -14.72 -13.77
CA VAL A 410 5.72 -15.95 -13.63
C VAL A 410 5.28 -16.98 -14.67
N GLY A 411 4.06 -17.49 -14.58
CA GLY A 411 3.29 -18.13 -15.63
C GLY A 411 3.75 -19.54 -16.10
N ASN A 412 4.81 -20.15 -15.51
CA ASN A 412 5.23 -21.50 -15.89
C ASN A 412 5.67 -22.34 -14.68
N VAL A 413 5.47 -23.66 -14.77
CA VAL A 413 5.70 -24.60 -13.66
C VAL A 413 7.19 -24.79 -13.36
N THR A 414 8.03 -24.77 -14.37
CA THR A 414 9.46 -25.05 -14.20
C THR A 414 10.14 -23.96 -13.39
N ASP A 415 9.94 -22.69 -13.78
CA ASP A 415 10.50 -21.55 -13.07
C ASP A 415 9.83 -21.37 -11.71
N ALA A 416 8.51 -21.55 -11.62
CA ALA A 416 7.77 -21.44 -10.36
C ALA A 416 8.31 -22.40 -9.29
N ARG A 417 8.66 -23.62 -9.67
CA ARG A 417 9.23 -24.62 -8.74
C ARG A 417 10.60 -24.18 -8.22
N ALA A 418 11.49 -23.78 -9.12
CA ALA A 418 12.84 -23.33 -8.76
C ALA A 418 12.78 -22.04 -7.92
N LEU A 419 11.94 -21.10 -8.32
CA LEU A 419 11.69 -19.86 -7.57
C LEU A 419 11.17 -20.12 -6.16
N LEU A 420 10.21 -21.05 -5.99
CA LEU A 420 9.66 -21.39 -4.68
C LEU A 420 10.77 -21.88 -3.74
N ASP A 421 11.62 -22.78 -4.20
CA ASP A 421 12.71 -23.31 -3.39
C ASP A 421 13.68 -22.20 -2.95
N GLU A 422 14.01 -21.28 -3.85
CA GLU A 422 14.88 -20.13 -3.52
C GLU A 422 14.17 -19.11 -2.61
N VAL A 423 12.90 -18.78 -2.87
CA VAL A 423 12.11 -17.87 -2.00
C VAL A 423 12.06 -18.42 -0.58
N LEU A 424 11.76 -19.71 -0.40
CA LEU A 424 11.71 -20.34 0.91
C LEU A 424 13.09 -20.36 1.61
N THR A 425 14.15 -20.56 0.84
CA THR A 425 15.54 -20.57 1.35
C THR A 425 15.95 -19.17 1.83
N ILE A 426 15.79 -18.15 0.97
CA ILE A 426 16.20 -16.75 1.26
C ILE A 426 15.38 -16.18 2.42
N ASN A 427 14.09 -16.51 2.50
CA ASN A 427 13.17 -15.98 3.50
C ASN A 427 13.00 -16.87 4.74
N ARG A 428 13.76 -17.96 4.86
CA ARG A 428 13.66 -18.94 5.94
C ARG A 428 13.55 -18.34 7.36
N PRO A 429 14.29 -17.27 7.73
CA PRO A 429 14.18 -16.68 9.07
C PRO A 429 12.78 -16.17 9.43
N TRP A 430 11.96 -15.83 8.43
CA TRP A 430 10.63 -15.27 8.61
C TRP A 430 9.50 -16.23 8.21
N LEU A 431 9.82 -17.43 7.69
CA LEU A 431 8.86 -18.40 7.15
C LEU A 431 8.77 -19.64 8.05
N THR A 432 8.59 -19.46 9.35
CA THR A 432 8.54 -20.54 10.34
C THR A 432 7.40 -21.53 10.08
N GLN A 433 6.33 -21.09 9.40
CA GLN A 433 5.19 -21.94 9.04
C GLN A 433 5.49 -22.96 7.93
N PHE A 434 6.61 -22.84 7.21
CA PHE A 434 7.04 -23.80 6.18
C PHE A 434 8.08 -24.82 6.68
N ASN A 435 8.35 -24.87 7.99
CA ASN A 435 9.31 -25.81 8.58
C ASN A 435 8.68 -27.17 8.83
#